data_0db22326fd7ef72f53c7ec10a71beaba
#
_entry.id   0db22326fd7ef72f53c7ec10a71beaba
#
_cell.length_a   1.000
_cell.length_b   1.000
_cell.length_c   1.000
_cell.angle_alpha   90.00
_cell.angle_beta   90.00
_cell.angle_gamma   90.00
#
_symmetry.space_group_name_H-M   'P 1'
#
loop_
_entity.id
_entity.type
_entity.pdbx_description
1 polymer ?
#
loop_
_entity_poly.entity_id
_entity_poly.type
_entity_poly.pdbx_seq_one_letter_code
_entity_poly.pdbx_strand_id
1 'polypeptide(L)'
;MKKFLVSFFSVAFAGAASAQPSFSSGGSNSFSFIDYQKSFQRPGEALQRKEDTLQKQFEAKKLKWPAKYIYIRSFKYDSQLEVWAKNEIQEPFKLFKTYRVCALAGTLGPKRMEGDYQVPEGFYYVNVFNPKSNYYLSLGINYPNASDKILSDSERPGGDIYIHGSCVTVGCIPIRDEQIDELYIIAAHAKDQGQDYIPVHIFPVRFTVEKSVKFLENLTRDDPALKKFANSMEDAFDYFEKYKQLPVVMIGDKGEYIINDVPPKKSKNSPTEQPVKRPAGQHRTRNISSLADAVHQWPQFPGGGDAFMRYLEKLGTEMSSYLPEKVKKAYVQVEFIVDADGVPVNFKILKGVKDGDDLHDELISRMENMGTWKPATLHDKAVAKKMVQTVTIEAEQQP
;
A
#
# COMPACT_ATOMS: atom_id res chain seq x y z
N MET A 1 -88.79 -42.58 -18.68
CA MET A 1 -87.98 -42.18 -17.55
C MET A 1 -86.52 -42.73 -17.74
N LYS A 2 -85.64 -41.94 -18.28
CA LYS A 2 -84.26 -42.33 -18.58
C LYS A 2 -83.36 -41.97 -17.39
N LYS A 3 -82.72 -42.98 -16.82
CA LYS A 3 -81.69 -42.80 -15.77
C LYS A 3 -80.37 -42.53 -16.43
N PHE A 4 -79.77 -41.39 -16.14
CA PHE A 4 -78.38 -41.08 -16.56
C PHE A 4 -77.40 -41.58 -15.47
N LEU A 5 -76.50 -42.43 -15.93
CA LEU A 5 -75.37 -42.94 -15.16
C LEU A 5 -74.19 -41.94 -15.32
N VAL A 6 -73.77 -41.30 -14.24
CA VAL A 6 -72.56 -40.45 -14.26
C VAL A 6 -71.36 -41.30 -13.80
N SER A 7 -70.46 -41.54 -14.73
CA SER A 7 -69.21 -42.23 -14.48
C SER A 7 -68.17 -41.21 -14.01
N PHE A 8 -67.62 -41.40 -12.80
CA PHE A 8 -66.47 -40.62 -12.28
C PHE A 8 -65.20 -41.22 -12.79
N PHE A 9 -64.53 -40.52 -13.68
CA PHE A 9 -63.11 -40.80 -14.03
C PHE A 9 -62.19 -40.13 -13.04
N SER A 10 -61.50 -40.93 -12.20
CA SER A 10 -60.41 -40.45 -11.35
C SER A 10 -59.14 -40.37 -12.18
N VAL A 11 -58.70 -39.15 -12.45
CA VAL A 11 -57.39 -38.92 -13.09
C VAL A 11 -56.38 -38.84 -11.95
N ALA A 12 -55.50 -39.83 -11.88
CA ALA A 12 -54.31 -39.82 -11.04
C ALA A 12 -53.26 -38.91 -11.67
N PHE A 13 -53.01 -37.75 -11.03
CA PHE A 13 -51.89 -36.88 -11.36
C PHE A 13 -50.60 -37.51 -10.76
N ALA A 14 -49.79 -38.11 -11.62
CA ALA A 14 -48.42 -38.44 -11.29
C ALA A 14 -47.61 -37.12 -11.22
N GLY A 15 -47.31 -36.65 -10.02
CA GLY A 15 -46.42 -35.52 -9.82
C GLY A 15 -45.01 -35.85 -10.26
N ALA A 16 -44.59 -35.35 -11.42
CA ALA A 16 -43.21 -35.32 -11.81
C ALA A 16 -42.49 -34.31 -10.90
N ALA A 17 -41.70 -34.78 -9.94
CA ALA A 17 -40.79 -33.97 -9.21
C ALA A 17 -39.75 -33.44 -10.18
N SER A 18 -39.87 -32.19 -10.63
CA SER A 18 -38.83 -31.47 -11.33
C SER A 18 -37.69 -31.22 -10.32
N ALA A 19 -36.62 -31.99 -10.47
CA ALA A 19 -35.35 -31.68 -9.81
C ALA A 19 -34.91 -30.30 -10.29
N GLN A 20 -34.98 -29.31 -9.41
CA GLN A 20 -34.32 -28.03 -9.65
C GLN A 20 -32.81 -28.30 -9.72
N PRO A 21 -32.12 -27.79 -10.74
CA PRO A 21 -30.67 -27.85 -10.71
C PRO A 21 -30.18 -27.08 -9.51
N SER A 22 -29.50 -27.76 -8.60
CA SER A 22 -28.74 -27.12 -7.55
C SER A 22 -27.67 -26.26 -8.22
N PHE A 23 -27.86 -24.95 -8.21
CA PHE A 23 -26.77 -24.02 -8.48
C PHE A 23 -25.74 -24.26 -7.38
N SER A 24 -24.70 -25.02 -7.69
CA SER A 24 -23.44 -24.94 -6.94
C SER A 24 -23.03 -23.48 -7.01
N SER A 25 -22.92 -22.83 -5.85
CA SER A 25 -22.31 -21.52 -5.69
C SER A 25 -20.88 -21.65 -6.21
N GLY A 26 -20.71 -21.37 -7.50
CA GLY A 26 -19.40 -21.19 -8.10
C GLY A 26 -18.69 -20.12 -7.30
N GLY A 27 -17.49 -20.44 -6.82
CA GLY A 27 -16.65 -19.49 -6.11
C GLY A 27 -16.64 -18.19 -6.90
N SER A 28 -16.90 -17.09 -6.22
CA SER A 28 -16.67 -15.76 -6.75
C SER A 28 -15.18 -15.69 -7.11
N ASN A 29 -14.86 -15.87 -8.39
CA ASN A 29 -13.56 -15.45 -8.92
C ASN A 29 -13.50 -13.94 -8.70
N SER A 30 -12.99 -13.51 -7.55
CA SER A 30 -12.65 -12.12 -7.35
C SER A 30 -11.57 -11.81 -8.39
N PHE A 31 -11.91 -10.99 -9.36
CA PHE A 31 -11.00 -10.52 -10.41
C PHE A 31 -9.84 -9.80 -9.71
N SER A 32 -8.65 -10.40 -9.73
CA SER A 32 -7.49 -9.90 -9.01
C SER A 32 -6.88 -8.69 -9.72
N PHE A 33 -6.02 -7.93 -9.01
CA PHE A 33 -5.35 -6.80 -9.64
C PHE A 33 -4.45 -7.24 -10.79
N ILE A 34 -3.78 -8.38 -10.65
CA ILE A 34 -2.94 -8.93 -11.73
C ILE A 34 -3.78 -9.35 -12.94
N ASP A 35 -4.97 -9.92 -12.73
CA ASP A 35 -5.88 -10.29 -13.84
C ASP A 35 -6.38 -9.03 -14.56
N TYR A 36 -6.66 -7.97 -13.82
CA TYR A 36 -6.97 -6.67 -14.41
C TYR A 36 -5.81 -6.17 -15.27
N GLN A 37 -4.58 -6.24 -14.80
CA GLN A 37 -3.42 -5.84 -15.59
C GLN A 37 -3.23 -6.74 -16.82
N LYS A 38 -3.45 -8.03 -16.72
CA LYS A 38 -3.39 -8.98 -17.85
C LYS A 38 -4.38 -8.65 -18.97
N SER A 39 -5.49 -7.99 -18.67
CA SER A 39 -6.48 -7.58 -19.66
C SER A 39 -5.96 -6.49 -20.63
N PHE A 40 -4.88 -5.80 -20.30
CA PHE A 40 -4.22 -4.86 -21.18
C PHE A 40 -3.11 -5.55 -21.99
N GLN A 41 -3.01 -5.22 -23.26
CA GLN A 41 -2.06 -5.85 -24.17
C GLN A 41 -0.62 -5.85 -23.65
N ARG A 42 -0.07 -4.67 -23.34
CA ARG A 42 1.35 -4.55 -22.94
C ARG A 42 1.69 -5.27 -21.62
N PRO A 43 0.94 -5.10 -20.51
CA PRO A 43 1.19 -5.89 -19.31
C PRO A 43 0.96 -7.38 -19.51
N GLY A 44 -0.06 -7.78 -20.28
CA GLY A 44 -0.31 -9.20 -20.60
C GLY A 44 0.87 -9.85 -21.35
N GLU A 45 1.37 -9.18 -22.39
CA GLU A 45 2.55 -9.63 -23.15
C GLU A 45 3.82 -9.63 -22.28
N ALA A 46 4.00 -8.60 -21.43
CA ALA A 46 5.12 -8.53 -20.51
C ALA A 46 5.12 -9.68 -19.51
N LEU A 47 3.97 -9.98 -18.89
CA LEU A 47 3.80 -11.15 -18.02
C LEU A 47 4.18 -12.45 -18.75
N GLN A 48 3.63 -12.65 -19.95
CA GLN A 48 3.93 -13.84 -20.73
C GLN A 48 5.43 -14.02 -21.03
N ARG A 49 6.15 -12.92 -21.28
CA ARG A 49 7.58 -12.95 -21.58
C ARG A 49 8.48 -13.10 -20.34
N LYS A 50 8.06 -12.57 -19.19
CA LYS A 50 8.98 -12.34 -18.07
C LYS A 50 8.64 -13.13 -16.81
N GLU A 51 7.41 -13.58 -16.60
CA GLU A 51 6.96 -14.15 -15.33
C GLU A 51 7.82 -15.34 -14.87
N ASP A 52 8.01 -16.33 -15.72
CA ASP A 52 8.83 -17.52 -15.39
C ASP A 52 10.28 -17.17 -15.05
N THR A 53 10.83 -16.19 -15.77
CA THR A 53 12.21 -15.74 -15.54
C THR A 53 12.32 -15.00 -14.22
N LEU A 54 11.35 -14.14 -13.90
CA LEU A 54 11.29 -13.41 -12.63
C LEU A 54 11.14 -14.37 -11.47
N GLN A 55 10.23 -15.35 -11.56
CA GLN A 55 10.07 -16.38 -10.55
C GLN A 55 11.40 -17.08 -10.24
N LYS A 56 12.09 -17.58 -11.25
CA LYS A 56 13.40 -18.24 -11.09
C LYS A 56 14.45 -17.31 -10.46
N GLN A 57 14.44 -16.02 -10.82
CA GLN A 57 15.35 -15.03 -10.25
C GLN A 57 15.05 -14.73 -8.77
N PHE A 58 13.77 -14.68 -8.37
CA PHE A 58 13.35 -14.53 -6.99
C PHE A 58 13.76 -15.74 -6.16
N GLU A 59 13.46 -16.95 -6.63
CA GLU A 59 13.84 -18.20 -5.97
C GLU A 59 15.36 -18.31 -5.78
N ALA A 60 16.16 -17.97 -6.80
CA ALA A 60 17.61 -17.97 -6.70
C ALA A 60 18.17 -17.03 -5.61
N LYS A 61 17.40 -16.00 -5.23
CA LYS A 61 17.73 -15.07 -4.14
C LYS A 61 17.05 -15.42 -2.81
N LYS A 62 16.39 -16.58 -2.72
CA LYS A 62 15.59 -16.99 -1.56
C LYS A 62 14.51 -15.98 -1.24
N LEU A 63 13.84 -15.47 -2.26
CA LEU A 63 12.67 -14.64 -2.22
C LEU A 63 11.47 -15.42 -2.75
N LYS A 64 10.30 -15.24 -2.15
CA LYS A 64 9.07 -15.88 -2.60
C LYS A 64 8.51 -15.17 -3.84
N TRP A 65 7.93 -15.93 -4.74
CA TRP A 65 7.15 -15.41 -5.85
C TRP A 65 5.68 -15.89 -5.71
N PRO A 66 4.68 -15.06 -5.98
CA PRO A 66 4.78 -13.64 -6.34
C PRO A 66 5.35 -12.76 -5.22
N ALA A 67 5.98 -11.65 -5.61
CA ALA A 67 6.54 -10.69 -4.66
C ALA A 67 5.45 -10.10 -3.78
N LYS A 68 5.68 -10.04 -2.46
CA LYS A 68 4.71 -9.50 -1.51
C LYS A 68 5.08 -8.11 -1.00
N TYR A 69 6.33 -7.89 -0.69
CA TYR A 69 6.84 -6.60 -0.23
C TYR A 69 8.04 -6.20 -1.07
N ILE A 70 7.90 -5.08 -1.76
CA ILE A 70 8.97 -4.49 -2.54
C ILE A 70 9.23 -3.04 -2.14
N TYR A 71 10.42 -2.58 -2.41
CA TYR A 71 10.88 -1.21 -2.24
C TYR A 71 11.72 -0.81 -3.43
N ILE A 72 11.51 0.39 -3.95
CA ILE A 72 12.22 0.95 -5.09
C ILE A 72 13.05 2.14 -4.60
N ARG A 73 14.33 2.21 -4.99
CA ARG A 73 15.13 3.39 -4.78
C ARG A 73 15.92 3.79 -6.02
N SER A 74 15.95 5.07 -6.32
CA SER A 74 16.66 5.63 -7.47
C SER A 74 17.75 6.58 -7.01
N PHE A 75 18.87 6.57 -7.71
CA PHE A 75 20.04 7.44 -7.47
C PHE A 75 20.28 8.27 -8.72
N LYS A 76 19.99 9.57 -8.65
CA LYS A 76 20.03 10.46 -9.83
C LYS A 76 21.42 10.51 -10.44
N TYR A 77 22.43 10.90 -9.69
CA TYR A 77 23.80 11.03 -10.19
C TYR A 77 24.38 9.72 -10.71
N ASP A 78 24.11 8.63 -10.00
CA ASP A 78 24.63 7.31 -10.34
C ASP A 78 23.84 6.61 -11.45
N SER A 79 22.73 7.20 -11.90
CA SER A 79 21.85 6.67 -12.96
C SER A 79 21.41 5.23 -12.70
N GLN A 80 21.03 4.91 -11.47
CA GLN A 80 20.65 3.57 -11.04
C GLN A 80 19.28 3.58 -10.37
N LEU A 81 18.54 2.51 -10.58
CA LEU A 81 17.29 2.20 -9.87
C LEU A 81 17.39 0.78 -9.33
N GLU A 82 17.19 0.64 -8.03
CA GLU A 82 17.24 -0.65 -7.35
C GLU A 82 15.83 -1.10 -6.95
N VAL A 83 15.61 -2.40 -7.08
CA VAL A 83 14.43 -3.09 -6.56
C VAL A 83 14.87 -4.01 -5.43
N TRP A 84 14.30 -3.80 -4.27
CA TRP A 84 14.49 -4.59 -3.07
C TRP A 84 13.22 -5.34 -2.75
N ALA A 85 13.33 -6.55 -2.22
CA ALA A 85 12.17 -7.37 -1.85
C ALA A 85 12.41 -8.10 -0.54
N LYS A 86 11.32 -8.47 0.16
CA LYS A 86 11.32 -9.33 1.33
C LYS A 86 10.05 -10.19 1.35
N ASN A 87 10.10 -11.31 2.03
CA ASN A 87 8.97 -12.24 2.08
C ASN A 87 7.95 -11.86 3.16
N GLU A 88 8.46 -11.38 4.31
CA GLU A 88 7.66 -11.01 5.47
C GLU A 88 8.04 -9.60 5.94
N ILE A 89 7.12 -8.93 6.64
CA ILE A 89 7.28 -7.51 6.98
C ILE A 89 8.49 -7.24 7.89
N GLN A 90 8.78 -8.18 8.81
CA GLN A 90 9.91 -8.07 9.75
C GLN A 90 11.25 -8.48 9.15
N GLU A 91 11.24 -9.19 8.01
CA GLU A 91 12.48 -9.58 7.36
C GLU A 91 13.24 -8.37 6.80
N PRO A 92 14.57 -8.41 6.82
CA PRO A 92 15.35 -7.39 6.10
C PRO A 92 15.11 -7.51 4.59
N PHE A 93 15.04 -6.36 3.93
CA PHE A 93 15.02 -6.31 2.48
C PHE A 93 16.31 -6.91 1.88
N LYS A 94 16.17 -7.64 0.79
CA LYS A 94 17.25 -8.17 -0.03
C LYS A 94 17.23 -7.47 -1.38
N LEU A 95 18.40 -7.11 -1.90
CA LEU A 95 18.51 -6.55 -3.24
C LEU A 95 18.10 -7.60 -4.28
N PHE A 96 17.00 -7.33 -4.96
CA PHE A 96 16.57 -8.18 -6.06
C PHE A 96 17.35 -7.82 -7.33
N LYS A 97 17.29 -6.57 -7.79
CA LYS A 97 17.91 -6.17 -9.05
C LYS A 97 18.25 -4.68 -9.08
N THR A 98 19.26 -4.32 -9.86
CA THR A 98 19.59 -2.94 -10.19
C THR A 98 19.36 -2.72 -11.68
N TYR A 99 18.58 -1.69 -12.01
CA TYR A 99 18.32 -1.24 -13.37
C TYR A 99 19.12 0.04 -13.66
N ARG A 100 19.42 0.27 -14.92
CA ARG A 100 20.03 1.51 -15.35
C ARG A 100 18.95 2.53 -15.71
N VAL A 101 19.01 3.69 -15.11
CA VAL A 101 18.28 4.88 -15.57
C VAL A 101 18.97 5.38 -16.83
N CYS A 102 18.26 5.42 -17.95
CA CYS A 102 18.89 5.60 -19.27
C CYS A 102 18.92 7.05 -19.75
N ALA A 103 18.19 7.96 -19.10
CA ALA A 103 18.30 9.40 -19.31
C ALA A 103 18.00 10.13 -18.01
N LEU A 104 18.57 11.30 -17.84
CA LEU A 104 18.35 12.20 -16.72
C LEU A 104 17.99 13.59 -17.25
N ALA A 105 17.14 14.29 -16.52
CA ALA A 105 16.84 15.70 -16.74
C ALA A 105 17.08 16.49 -15.44
N GLY A 106 17.46 17.74 -15.57
CA GLY A 106 17.77 18.63 -14.46
C GLY A 106 19.11 18.35 -13.80
N THR A 107 19.27 18.86 -12.59
CA THR A 107 20.47 18.71 -11.75
C THR A 107 20.13 17.93 -10.47
N LEU A 108 21.07 17.81 -9.52
CA LEU A 108 20.74 17.34 -8.18
C LEU A 108 19.93 18.42 -7.43
N GLY A 109 19.12 17.98 -6.52
CA GLY A 109 18.18 18.76 -5.74
C GLY A 109 16.73 18.40 -6.02
N PRO A 110 15.81 18.79 -5.12
CA PRO A 110 14.41 18.51 -5.23
C PRO A 110 13.75 19.28 -6.39
N LYS A 111 12.69 18.72 -6.97
CA LYS A 111 11.81 19.44 -7.90
C LYS A 111 10.96 20.45 -7.13
N ARG A 112 10.83 21.69 -7.69
CA ARG A 112 10.13 22.79 -7.01
C ARG A 112 9.06 23.50 -7.84
N MET A 113 9.07 23.33 -9.16
CA MET A 113 8.05 23.94 -10.00
C MET A 113 7.82 23.14 -11.29
N GLU A 114 6.69 23.38 -11.90
CA GLU A 114 6.41 22.87 -13.23
C GLU A 114 7.40 23.47 -14.25
N GLY A 115 7.85 22.64 -15.20
CA GLY A 115 8.78 23.10 -16.23
C GLY A 115 10.25 23.28 -15.80
N ASP A 116 10.61 22.96 -14.56
CA ASP A 116 12.01 23.00 -14.08
C ASP A 116 12.87 21.84 -14.61
N TYR A 117 12.28 20.92 -15.34
CA TYR A 117 12.91 19.72 -15.89
C TYR A 117 13.61 18.85 -14.83
N GLN A 118 13.25 18.98 -13.56
CA GLN A 118 13.86 18.23 -12.47
C GLN A 118 13.16 16.87 -12.24
N VAL A 119 13.97 15.83 -12.12
CA VAL A 119 13.55 14.61 -11.45
C VAL A 119 13.45 14.92 -9.95
N PRO A 120 12.31 14.69 -9.27
CA PRO A 120 12.19 14.97 -7.85
C PRO A 120 13.16 14.13 -7.02
N GLU A 121 13.54 14.63 -5.87
CA GLU A 121 14.24 13.90 -4.80
C GLU A 121 13.36 13.88 -3.56
N GLY A 122 13.26 12.73 -2.91
CA GLY A 122 12.38 12.60 -1.73
C GLY A 122 11.82 11.20 -1.56
N PHE A 123 10.79 11.11 -0.74
CA PHE A 123 10.14 9.88 -0.31
C PHE A 123 8.73 9.80 -0.87
N TYR A 124 8.50 8.86 -1.77
CA TYR A 124 7.28 8.69 -2.54
C TYR A 124 6.77 7.25 -2.46
N TYR A 125 5.64 7.00 -3.11
CA TYR A 125 5.12 5.64 -3.36
C TYR A 125 4.45 5.59 -4.74
N VAL A 126 4.35 4.38 -5.29
CA VAL A 126 3.61 4.15 -6.54
C VAL A 126 2.13 4.40 -6.31
N ASN A 127 1.55 5.36 -7.02
CA ASN A 127 0.13 5.70 -6.95
C ASN A 127 -0.66 5.33 -8.21
N VAL A 128 0.01 5.13 -9.35
CA VAL A 128 -0.62 4.83 -10.64
C VAL A 128 0.11 3.70 -11.35
N PHE A 129 -0.65 2.72 -11.83
CA PHE A 129 -0.22 1.75 -12.83
C PHE A 129 -0.81 2.17 -14.16
N ASN A 130 0.03 2.58 -15.12
CA ASN A 130 -0.43 3.03 -16.43
C ASN A 130 -0.05 2.03 -17.54
N PRO A 131 -0.96 1.09 -17.88
CA PRO A 131 -0.73 0.08 -18.93
C PRO A 131 -0.78 0.65 -20.35
N LYS A 132 -1.29 1.87 -20.50
CA LYS A 132 -1.45 2.57 -21.80
C LYS A 132 -0.55 3.79 -21.93
N SER A 133 0.58 3.80 -21.22
CA SER A 133 1.53 4.91 -21.25
C SER A 133 2.02 5.21 -22.66
N ASN A 134 2.18 6.50 -22.97
CA ASN A 134 2.86 6.95 -24.21
C ASN A 134 4.34 6.52 -24.24
N TYR A 135 4.90 6.19 -23.07
CA TYR A 135 6.27 5.72 -22.89
C TYR A 135 6.31 4.24 -22.55
N TYR A 136 5.57 3.43 -23.31
CA TYR A 136 5.45 1.98 -23.22
C TYR A 136 4.64 1.52 -22.01
N LEU A 137 5.21 1.36 -20.84
CA LEU A 137 4.58 1.10 -19.54
C LEU A 137 5.06 2.15 -18.54
N SER A 138 4.25 2.50 -17.55
CA SER A 138 4.71 3.41 -16.51
C SER A 138 4.05 3.19 -15.15
N LEU A 139 4.83 3.48 -14.10
CA LEU A 139 4.42 3.55 -12.71
C LEU A 139 4.49 5.00 -12.27
N GLY A 140 3.35 5.62 -11.96
CA GLY A 140 3.29 6.97 -11.42
C GLY A 140 3.68 6.97 -9.95
N ILE A 141 4.32 8.05 -9.51
CA ILE A 141 4.62 8.30 -8.10
C ILE A 141 3.79 9.47 -7.59
N ASN A 142 3.55 9.51 -6.27
CA ASN A 142 2.72 10.53 -5.63
C ASN A 142 3.44 11.89 -5.46
N TYR A 143 4.16 12.34 -6.49
CA TYR A 143 4.66 13.71 -6.55
C TYR A 143 3.50 14.65 -6.96
N PRO A 144 3.35 15.87 -6.35
CA PRO A 144 4.07 16.34 -5.17
C PRO A 144 3.54 15.68 -3.88
N ASN A 145 4.47 15.24 -3.00
CA ASN A 145 4.11 14.77 -1.67
C ASN A 145 3.85 15.96 -0.70
N ALA A 146 3.62 15.69 0.58
CA ALA A 146 3.31 16.76 1.54
C ALA A 146 4.48 17.74 1.76
N SER A 147 5.73 17.27 1.71
CA SER A 147 6.93 18.14 1.76
C SER A 147 7.02 19.03 0.53
N ASP A 148 6.83 18.43 -0.66
CA ASP A 148 6.87 19.17 -1.91
C ASP A 148 5.80 20.27 -1.98
N LYS A 149 4.57 19.98 -1.49
CA LYS A 149 3.47 20.96 -1.45
C LYS A 149 3.75 22.16 -0.57
N ILE A 150 4.58 22.02 0.48
CA ILE A 150 4.98 23.12 1.35
C ILE A 150 6.14 23.91 0.74
N LEU A 151 7.09 23.21 0.11
CA LEU A 151 8.37 23.79 -0.30
C LEU A 151 8.46 24.17 -1.78
N SER A 152 7.52 23.70 -2.60
CA SER A 152 7.47 24.00 -4.03
C SER A 152 6.61 25.23 -4.32
N ASP A 153 6.58 25.64 -5.58
CA ASP A 153 5.67 26.67 -6.07
C ASP A 153 4.23 26.34 -5.67
N SER A 154 3.53 27.27 -5.04
CA SER A 154 2.20 27.05 -4.45
C SER A 154 1.10 26.82 -5.48
N GLU A 155 1.26 27.34 -6.69
CA GLU A 155 0.27 27.24 -7.77
C GLU A 155 0.64 26.16 -8.78
N ARG A 156 1.94 26.05 -9.09
CA ARG A 156 2.44 25.17 -10.15
C ARG A 156 3.64 24.32 -9.70
N PRO A 157 3.47 23.44 -8.70
CA PRO A 157 4.56 22.56 -8.24
C PRO A 157 4.97 21.54 -9.31
N GLY A 158 4.12 21.32 -10.31
CA GLY A 158 4.24 20.26 -11.29
C GLY A 158 3.58 18.96 -10.82
N GLY A 159 3.62 17.94 -11.67
CA GLY A 159 2.99 16.64 -11.42
C GLY A 159 3.43 15.61 -12.43
N ASP A 160 2.68 14.50 -12.52
CA ASP A 160 2.84 13.47 -13.56
C ASP A 160 4.26 12.90 -13.66
N ILE A 161 4.87 12.59 -12.53
CA ILE A 161 6.18 11.96 -12.46
C ILE A 161 6.02 10.44 -12.49
N TYR A 162 6.72 9.80 -13.42
CA TYR A 162 6.64 8.36 -13.66
C TYR A 162 8.02 7.70 -13.73
N ILE A 163 8.07 6.43 -13.33
CA ILE A 163 9.08 5.48 -13.76
C ILE A 163 8.52 4.80 -15.02
N HIS A 164 9.21 4.85 -16.16
CA HIS A 164 8.61 4.43 -17.44
C HIS A 164 9.63 3.82 -18.41
N GLY A 165 9.14 3.16 -19.44
CA GLY A 165 9.91 2.73 -20.60
C GLY A 165 10.32 3.91 -21.49
N SER A 166 11.03 3.63 -22.57
CA SER A 166 11.62 4.62 -23.48
C SER A 166 12.68 5.52 -22.79
N CYS A 167 13.73 5.88 -23.51
CA CYS A 167 14.87 6.60 -22.90
C CYS A 167 14.79 8.11 -23.15
N VAL A 168 13.64 8.73 -22.86
CA VAL A 168 13.41 10.17 -22.97
C VAL A 168 12.81 10.71 -21.68
N THR A 169 13.20 11.90 -21.26
CA THR A 169 12.66 12.49 -20.05
C THR A 169 12.75 14.02 -20.05
N VAL A 170 11.79 14.63 -19.36
CA VAL A 170 11.76 16.05 -18.98
C VAL A 170 11.50 16.22 -17.47
N GLY A 171 11.77 15.13 -16.68
CA GLY A 171 11.58 15.14 -15.23
C GLY A 171 11.11 13.79 -14.65
N CYS A 172 10.83 12.80 -15.51
CA CYS A 172 10.52 11.41 -15.13
C CYS A 172 11.80 10.54 -14.97
N ILE A 173 11.63 9.29 -14.58
CA ILE A 173 12.70 8.32 -14.42
C ILE A 173 12.58 7.25 -15.51
N PRO A 174 13.23 7.43 -16.66
CA PRO A 174 13.16 6.45 -17.75
C PRO A 174 14.13 5.29 -17.50
N ILE A 175 13.62 4.10 -17.69
CA ILE A 175 14.39 2.87 -17.80
C ILE A 175 14.06 2.20 -19.15
N ARG A 176 14.81 1.18 -19.55
CA ARG A 176 14.53 0.53 -20.83
C ARG A 176 13.24 -0.28 -20.79
N ASP A 177 12.63 -0.53 -21.95
CA ASP A 177 11.35 -1.24 -22.06
C ASP A 177 11.40 -2.62 -21.39
N GLU A 178 12.50 -3.39 -21.58
CA GLU A 178 12.66 -4.68 -20.93
C GLU A 178 12.79 -4.58 -19.40
N GLN A 179 13.28 -3.45 -18.90
CA GLN A 179 13.44 -3.20 -17.47
C GLN A 179 12.11 -2.78 -16.84
N ILE A 180 11.31 -1.93 -17.53
CA ILE A 180 9.98 -1.56 -17.02
C ILE A 180 9.01 -2.74 -17.12
N ASP A 181 9.12 -3.65 -18.09
CA ASP A 181 8.38 -4.91 -18.11
C ASP A 181 8.53 -5.65 -16.77
N GLU A 182 9.77 -5.88 -16.36
CA GLU A 182 10.08 -6.59 -15.12
C GLU A 182 9.58 -5.83 -13.89
N LEU A 183 9.88 -4.53 -13.80
CA LEU A 183 9.50 -3.70 -12.65
C LEU A 183 7.98 -3.59 -12.52
N TYR A 184 7.26 -3.42 -13.64
CA TYR A 184 5.80 -3.32 -13.67
C TYR A 184 5.14 -4.60 -13.17
N ILE A 185 5.62 -5.77 -13.64
CA ILE A 185 5.13 -7.08 -13.22
C ILE A 185 5.36 -7.30 -11.72
N ILE A 186 6.58 -7.05 -11.24
CA ILE A 186 6.94 -7.19 -9.83
C ILE A 186 6.04 -6.29 -8.97
N ALA A 187 5.85 -5.04 -9.37
CA ALA A 187 5.00 -4.10 -8.67
C ALA A 187 3.52 -4.51 -8.71
N ALA A 188 3.02 -5.01 -9.85
CA ALA A 188 1.65 -5.48 -9.99
C ALA A 188 1.37 -6.68 -9.09
N HIS A 189 2.31 -7.63 -9.01
CA HIS A 189 2.21 -8.75 -8.06
C HIS A 189 2.25 -8.29 -6.61
N ALA A 190 3.14 -7.38 -6.24
CA ALA A 190 3.20 -6.85 -4.88
C ALA A 190 1.88 -6.19 -4.47
N LYS A 191 1.29 -5.40 -5.38
CA LYS A 191 -0.03 -4.80 -5.16
C LYS A 191 -1.12 -5.86 -5.03
N ASP A 192 -1.13 -6.86 -5.89
CA ASP A 192 -2.08 -7.99 -5.84
C ASP A 192 -1.96 -8.79 -4.53
N GLN A 193 -0.75 -8.90 -3.98
CA GLN A 193 -0.47 -9.50 -2.68
C GLN A 193 -0.76 -8.58 -1.48
N GLY A 194 -1.35 -7.40 -1.71
CA GLY A 194 -1.82 -6.48 -0.68
C GLY A 194 -0.85 -5.36 -0.31
N GLN A 195 0.21 -5.12 -1.07
CA GLN A 195 1.05 -3.95 -0.87
C GLN A 195 0.47 -2.74 -1.63
N ASP A 196 -0.44 -2.01 -1.02
CA ASP A 196 -1.08 -0.84 -1.63
C ASP A 196 -0.12 0.33 -1.86
N TYR A 197 0.84 0.50 -0.96
CA TYR A 197 1.86 1.55 -1.01
C TYR A 197 3.22 0.92 -1.27
N ILE A 198 3.68 0.95 -2.53
CA ILE A 198 5.02 0.51 -2.90
C ILE A 198 5.96 1.70 -2.73
N PRO A 199 6.87 1.72 -1.75
CA PRO A 199 7.73 2.86 -1.48
C PRO A 199 8.71 3.11 -2.63
N VAL A 200 8.89 4.39 -2.97
CA VAL A 200 9.85 4.87 -3.96
C VAL A 200 10.66 6.00 -3.36
N HIS A 201 11.93 5.77 -3.07
CA HIS A 201 12.83 6.80 -2.60
C HIS A 201 13.76 7.24 -3.73
N ILE A 202 13.88 8.55 -3.93
CA ILE A 202 14.72 9.12 -4.98
C ILE A 202 15.81 9.95 -4.31
N PHE A 203 17.03 9.45 -4.36
CA PHE A 203 18.21 10.05 -3.74
C PHE A 203 19.03 10.88 -4.75
N PRO A 204 19.70 11.95 -4.30
CA PRO A 204 20.61 12.69 -5.18
C PRO A 204 21.76 11.82 -5.67
N VAL A 205 22.37 11.08 -4.77
CA VAL A 205 23.55 10.23 -5.03
C VAL A 205 23.45 8.92 -4.26
N ARG A 206 24.27 7.94 -4.65
CA ARG A 206 24.57 6.80 -3.79
C ARG A 206 25.60 7.20 -2.75
N PHE A 207 25.20 7.38 -1.51
CA PHE A 207 26.07 7.89 -0.43
C PHE A 207 27.24 6.96 -0.06
N THR A 208 27.26 5.72 -0.52
CA THR A 208 28.42 4.82 -0.39
C THR A 208 29.46 4.98 -1.51
N VAL A 209 29.24 5.86 -2.48
CA VAL A 209 30.17 6.10 -3.60
C VAL A 209 30.87 7.45 -3.40
N GLU A 210 32.13 7.42 -3.00
CA GLU A 210 32.92 8.61 -2.65
C GLU A 210 32.89 9.71 -3.72
N LYS A 211 32.99 9.34 -5.00
CA LYS A 211 32.92 10.30 -6.11
C LYS A 211 31.57 11.03 -6.15
N SER A 212 30.48 10.29 -5.91
CA SER A 212 29.13 10.83 -5.93
C SER A 212 28.89 11.77 -4.74
N VAL A 213 29.38 11.40 -3.56
CA VAL A 213 29.34 12.23 -2.35
C VAL A 213 30.12 13.52 -2.56
N LYS A 214 31.37 13.46 -3.04
CA LYS A 214 32.19 14.64 -3.34
C LYS A 214 31.52 15.60 -4.34
N PHE A 215 30.82 15.05 -5.32
CA PHE A 215 30.06 15.89 -6.26
C PHE A 215 28.92 16.62 -5.55
N LEU A 216 28.16 15.92 -4.71
CA LEU A 216 27.06 16.51 -3.93
C LEU A 216 27.57 17.57 -2.95
N GLU A 217 28.68 17.30 -2.22
CA GLU A 217 29.31 18.25 -1.29
C GLU A 217 29.72 19.55 -2.00
N ASN A 218 30.31 19.42 -3.19
CA ASN A 218 30.69 20.59 -3.97
C ASN A 218 29.48 21.40 -4.43
N LEU A 219 28.41 20.72 -4.85
CA LEU A 219 27.16 21.36 -5.31
C LEU A 219 26.44 22.08 -4.16
N THR A 220 26.46 21.50 -2.95
CA THR A 220 25.75 22.02 -1.78
C THR A 220 26.58 22.97 -0.93
N ARG A 221 27.85 23.24 -1.30
CA ARG A 221 28.80 24.02 -0.48
C ARG A 221 28.26 25.39 -0.09
N ASP A 222 27.67 26.09 -1.05
CA ASP A 222 27.23 27.47 -0.90
C ASP A 222 25.69 27.57 -0.76
N ASP A 223 25.01 26.43 -0.61
CA ASP A 223 23.55 26.33 -0.41
C ASP A 223 23.22 25.54 0.87
N PRO A 224 23.10 26.24 2.03
CA PRO A 224 22.79 25.58 3.30
C PRO A 224 21.45 24.85 3.32
N ALA A 225 20.45 25.32 2.56
CA ALA A 225 19.13 24.70 2.49
C ALA A 225 19.19 23.37 1.73
N LEU A 226 19.86 23.36 0.58
CA LEU A 226 20.07 22.13 -0.20
C LEU A 226 20.96 21.14 0.57
N LYS A 227 21.98 21.63 1.30
CA LYS A 227 22.81 20.79 2.16
C LYS A 227 22.00 20.13 3.27
N LYS A 228 21.12 20.89 3.95
CA LYS A 228 20.24 20.34 4.99
C LYS A 228 19.30 19.27 4.42
N PHE A 229 18.75 19.53 3.24
CA PHE A 229 17.93 18.56 2.53
C PHE A 229 18.71 17.29 2.19
N ALA A 230 19.91 17.43 1.63
CA ALA A 230 20.79 16.30 1.29
C ALA A 230 21.15 15.46 2.52
N ASN A 231 21.44 16.09 3.66
CA ASN A 231 21.72 15.39 4.93
C ASN A 231 20.52 14.54 5.39
N SER A 232 19.30 15.04 5.31
CA SER A 232 18.13 14.23 5.68
C SER A 232 17.89 13.04 4.71
N MET A 233 18.29 13.19 3.45
CA MET A 233 18.28 12.06 2.50
C MET A 233 19.36 11.03 2.85
N GLU A 234 20.56 11.49 3.27
CA GLU A 234 21.65 10.63 3.74
C GLU A 234 21.25 9.84 4.98
N ASP A 235 20.65 10.50 5.98
CA ASP A 235 20.15 9.83 7.20
C ASP A 235 19.21 8.67 6.88
N ALA A 236 18.28 8.87 5.94
CA ALA A 236 17.37 7.82 5.51
C ALA A 236 18.06 6.69 4.74
N PHE A 237 19.04 7.03 3.90
CA PHE A 237 19.87 6.07 3.18
C PHE A 237 20.67 5.22 4.16
N ASP A 238 21.36 5.84 5.13
CA ASP A 238 22.19 5.15 6.14
C ASP A 238 21.36 4.24 7.05
N TYR A 239 20.16 4.69 7.44
CA TYR A 239 19.23 3.86 8.17
C TYR A 239 18.94 2.56 7.38
N PHE A 240 18.58 2.70 6.10
CA PHE A 240 18.30 1.53 5.27
C PHE A 240 19.53 0.64 5.07
N GLU A 241 20.72 1.22 4.84
CA GLU A 241 21.95 0.42 4.71
C GLU A 241 22.25 -0.37 5.97
N LYS A 242 22.00 0.21 7.15
CA LYS A 242 22.26 -0.42 8.44
C LYS A 242 21.26 -1.52 8.79
N TYR A 243 19.98 -1.26 8.58
CA TYR A 243 18.92 -2.14 9.07
C TYR A 243 18.23 -2.97 7.98
N LYS A 244 18.41 -2.60 6.71
CA LYS A 244 17.65 -3.14 5.56
C LYS A 244 16.14 -3.12 5.80
N GLN A 245 15.68 -2.09 6.51
CA GLN A 245 14.29 -1.72 6.76
C GLN A 245 14.10 -0.25 6.41
N LEU A 246 12.87 0.13 6.08
CA LEU A 246 12.58 1.53 5.78
C LEU A 246 12.56 2.36 7.07
N PRO A 247 13.15 3.56 7.07
CA PRO A 247 13.00 4.48 8.17
C PRO A 247 11.57 5.02 8.24
N VAL A 248 11.19 5.51 9.41
CA VAL A 248 10.01 6.37 9.51
C VAL A 248 10.41 7.77 9.09
N VAL A 249 9.78 8.26 8.03
CA VAL A 249 9.98 9.61 7.51
C VAL A 249 8.79 10.47 7.92
N MET A 250 9.03 11.51 8.68
CA MET A 250 8.05 12.53 9.05
C MET A 250 8.32 13.81 8.25
N ILE A 251 7.31 14.64 8.13
CA ILE A 251 7.41 15.95 7.49
C ILE A 251 7.10 16.98 8.56
N GLY A 252 8.06 17.86 8.82
CA GLY A 252 7.91 18.97 9.75
C GLY A 252 7.02 20.08 9.21
N ASP A 253 6.67 21.04 10.07
CA ASP A 253 5.74 22.15 9.73
C ASP A 253 6.27 23.04 8.60
N LYS A 254 7.57 23.07 8.39
CA LYS A 254 8.23 23.81 7.31
C LYS A 254 8.52 22.96 6.07
N GLY A 255 7.99 21.73 6.02
CA GLY A 255 8.16 20.82 4.91
C GLY A 255 9.45 20.01 4.90
N GLU A 256 10.32 20.16 5.90
CA GLU A 256 11.56 19.38 6.00
C GLU A 256 11.29 17.90 6.33
N TYR A 257 12.12 17.00 5.83
CA TYR A 257 12.11 15.61 6.23
C TYR A 257 12.80 15.42 7.58
N ILE A 258 12.15 14.67 8.46
CA ILE A 258 12.66 14.27 9.78
C ILE A 258 12.74 12.75 9.78
N ILE A 259 13.96 12.23 9.86
CA ILE A 259 14.21 10.79 9.86
C ILE A 259 14.30 10.31 11.31
N ASN A 260 13.47 9.34 11.66
CA ASN A 260 13.51 8.74 12.99
C ASN A 260 14.51 7.55 12.99
N ASP A 261 15.65 7.73 13.68
CA ASP A 261 16.70 6.71 13.82
C ASP A 261 16.39 5.69 14.95
N VAL A 262 15.14 5.40 15.20
CA VAL A 262 14.78 4.31 16.12
C VAL A 262 14.99 2.98 15.41
N PRO A 263 15.89 2.10 15.91
CA PRO A 263 16.11 0.79 15.34
C PRO A 263 14.77 0.02 15.25
N PRO A 264 14.56 -0.79 14.20
CA PRO A 264 13.39 -1.65 14.15
C PRO A 264 13.40 -2.55 15.39
N LYS A 265 12.32 -2.51 16.15
CA LYS A 265 12.20 -3.34 17.35
C LYS A 265 12.35 -4.80 16.95
N LYS A 266 13.44 -5.45 17.38
CA LYS A 266 13.48 -6.92 17.39
C LYS A 266 12.36 -7.34 18.33
N SER A 267 11.40 -8.09 17.81
CA SER A 267 10.36 -8.71 18.64
C SER A 267 11.05 -9.57 19.71
N LYS A 268 11.23 -9.00 20.87
CA LYS A 268 11.44 -9.70 22.13
C LYS A 268 10.32 -9.19 23.02
N ASN A 269 9.48 -10.13 23.43
CA ASN A 269 8.41 -10.02 24.40
C ASN A 269 8.43 -8.71 25.19
N SER A 270 7.58 -7.75 24.81
CA SER A 270 7.28 -6.62 25.68
C SER A 270 6.35 -7.12 26.78
N PRO A 271 6.55 -6.72 28.04
CA PRO A 271 5.60 -7.05 29.10
C PRO A 271 4.23 -6.51 28.72
N THR A 272 3.26 -7.36 28.81
CA THR A 272 1.84 -7.05 28.65
C THR A 272 1.48 -5.95 29.62
N GLU A 273 1.29 -4.72 29.15
CA GLU A 273 0.47 -3.75 29.88
C GLU A 273 -0.94 -4.34 29.92
N GLN A 274 -1.40 -4.68 31.12
CA GLN A 274 -2.74 -5.21 31.30
C GLN A 274 -3.75 -4.16 30.83
N PRO A 275 -4.69 -4.52 29.95
CA PRO A 275 -5.70 -3.58 29.51
C PRO A 275 -6.59 -3.19 30.68
N VAL A 276 -6.80 -1.91 30.86
CA VAL A 276 -7.82 -1.38 31.77
C VAL A 276 -9.17 -1.86 31.22
N LYS A 277 -9.81 -2.80 31.91
CA LYS A 277 -11.14 -3.29 31.57
C LYS A 277 -12.12 -2.12 31.62
N ARG A 278 -12.62 -1.68 30.48
CA ARG A 278 -13.81 -0.85 30.37
C ARG A 278 -15.04 -1.74 30.40
N PRO A 279 -16.21 -1.25 30.89
CA PRO A 279 -17.44 -2.02 30.83
C PRO A 279 -17.79 -2.36 29.38
N ALA A 280 -18.13 -3.61 29.12
CA ALA A 280 -18.56 -4.07 27.80
C ALA A 280 -19.78 -3.28 27.32
N GLY A 281 -19.75 -2.80 26.08
CA GLY A 281 -20.95 -2.41 25.35
C GLY A 281 -21.16 -0.93 25.03
N GLN A 282 -20.20 -0.01 25.23
CA GLN A 282 -20.35 1.37 24.75
C GLN A 282 -19.32 1.71 23.69
N HIS A 283 -19.62 1.35 22.45
CA HIS A 283 -18.82 1.77 21.30
C HIS A 283 -19.12 3.23 20.92
N ARG A 284 -18.09 3.90 20.36
CA ARG A 284 -18.15 5.30 19.96
C ARG A 284 -19.08 5.47 18.76
N THR A 285 -20.27 6.02 18.98
CA THR A 285 -21.24 6.31 17.92
C THR A 285 -21.42 7.81 17.73
N ARG A 286 -21.51 8.25 16.47
CA ARG A 286 -21.89 9.62 16.09
C ARG A 286 -22.99 9.58 15.03
N ASN A 287 -23.90 10.54 15.09
CA ASN A 287 -24.88 10.73 14.02
C ASN A 287 -24.17 11.46 12.85
N ILE A 288 -23.95 10.75 11.75
CA ILE A 288 -23.32 11.29 10.55
C ILE A 288 -24.43 11.65 9.57
N SER A 289 -24.63 12.93 9.35
CA SER A 289 -25.71 13.46 8.51
C SER A 289 -25.54 13.15 7.02
N SER A 290 -24.30 13.00 6.53
CA SER A 290 -24.01 12.60 5.16
C SER A 290 -22.65 11.91 5.05
N LEU A 291 -22.58 10.87 4.22
CA LEU A 291 -21.35 10.20 3.83
C LEU A 291 -21.02 10.60 2.40
N ALA A 292 -19.75 10.88 2.13
CA ALA A 292 -19.29 11.16 0.77
C ALA A 292 -19.10 9.85 -0.01
N ASP A 293 -19.81 9.69 -1.12
CA ASP A 293 -19.65 8.54 -2.03
C ASP A 293 -18.31 8.61 -2.78
N ALA A 294 -17.93 9.80 -3.23
CA ALA A 294 -16.64 10.08 -3.85
C ALA A 294 -15.87 11.13 -3.05
N VAL A 295 -14.55 11.03 -3.04
CA VAL A 295 -13.66 11.98 -2.35
C VAL A 295 -12.43 12.24 -3.21
N HIS A 296 -11.88 13.45 -3.11
CA HIS A 296 -10.62 13.80 -3.79
C HIS A 296 -9.42 13.23 -3.03
N GLN A 297 -9.50 13.22 -1.69
CA GLN A 297 -8.49 12.61 -0.84
C GLN A 297 -9.18 11.67 0.16
N TRP A 298 -8.63 10.46 0.28
CA TRP A 298 -9.08 9.49 1.28
C TRP A 298 -8.62 9.87 2.68
N PRO A 299 -9.31 9.39 3.74
CA PRO A 299 -8.82 9.57 5.10
C PRO A 299 -7.42 9.00 5.27
N GLN A 300 -6.58 9.68 6.03
CA GLN A 300 -5.21 9.25 6.27
C GLN A 300 -4.99 8.99 7.77
N PHE A 301 -4.50 7.80 8.08
CA PHE A 301 -4.09 7.44 9.44
C PHE A 301 -2.91 8.30 9.91
N PRO A 302 -2.78 8.62 11.20
CA PRO A 302 -1.60 9.30 11.74
C PRO A 302 -0.31 8.57 11.38
N GLY A 303 0.57 9.24 10.65
CA GLY A 303 1.80 8.62 10.13
C GLY A 303 1.65 7.90 8.79
N GLY A 304 0.46 8.01 8.13
CA GLY A 304 0.23 7.50 6.78
C GLY A 304 -0.08 6.01 6.70
N GLY A 305 -0.13 5.47 5.47
CA GLY A 305 -0.53 4.11 5.19
C GLY A 305 0.35 3.05 5.86
N ASP A 306 1.67 3.23 5.81
CA ASP A 306 2.62 2.29 6.44
C ASP A 306 2.45 2.22 7.97
N ALA A 307 2.16 3.36 8.61
CA ALA A 307 1.86 3.40 10.05
C ALA A 307 0.56 2.65 10.35
N PHE A 308 -0.44 2.80 9.48
CA PHE A 308 -1.69 2.06 9.61
C PHE A 308 -1.50 0.56 9.44
N MET A 309 -0.71 0.13 8.46
CA MET A 309 -0.41 -1.29 8.27
C MET A 309 0.30 -1.89 9.48
N ARG A 310 1.31 -1.19 10.03
CA ARG A 310 1.97 -1.61 11.27
C ARG A 310 1.02 -1.66 12.47
N TYR A 311 0.11 -0.70 12.55
CA TYR A 311 -0.93 -0.70 13.58
C TYR A 311 -1.83 -1.95 13.46
N LEU A 312 -2.31 -2.26 12.26
CA LEU A 312 -3.17 -3.43 12.02
C LEU A 312 -2.45 -4.76 12.30
N GLU A 313 -1.17 -4.85 11.95
CA GLU A 313 -0.35 -6.02 12.23
C GLU A 313 -0.14 -6.21 13.74
N LYS A 314 0.23 -5.13 14.43
CA LYS A 314 0.35 -5.13 15.90
C LYS A 314 -0.99 -5.52 16.54
N LEU A 315 -2.07 -4.92 16.08
CA LEU A 315 -3.43 -5.23 16.53
C LEU A 315 -3.76 -6.70 16.32
N GLY A 316 -3.46 -7.26 15.15
CA GLY A 316 -3.68 -8.68 14.86
C GLY A 316 -2.90 -9.61 15.81
N THR A 317 -1.66 -9.26 16.14
CA THR A 317 -0.85 -10.01 17.11
C THR A 317 -1.43 -9.91 18.52
N GLU A 318 -1.83 -8.72 18.96
CA GLU A 318 -2.43 -8.50 20.28
C GLU A 318 -3.78 -9.19 20.45
N MET A 319 -4.51 -9.37 19.33
CA MET A 319 -5.82 -10.05 19.32
C MET A 319 -5.71 -11.57 19.30
N SER A 320 -4.52 -12.15 19.17
CA SER A 320 -4.31 -13.59 19.09
C SER A 320 -4.86 -14.36 20.28
N SER A 321 -4.77 -13.78 21.48
CA SER A 321 -5.28 -14.36 22.73
C SER A 321 -6.81 -14.42 22.83
N TYR A 322 -7.51 -13.69 21.98
CA TYR A 322 -8.99 -13.67 21.92
C TYR A 322 -9.55 -14.64 20.87
N LEU A 323 -8.69 -15.33 20.11
CA LEU A 323 -9.16 -16.32 19.14
C LEU A 323 -9.79 -17.52 19.88
N PRO A 324 -10.96 -18.00 19.41
CA PRO A 324 -11.51 -19.25 19.92
C PRO A 324 -10.50 -20.41 19.76
N GLU A 325 -10.42 -21.31 20.73
CA GLU A 325 -9.39 -22.39 20.84
C GLU A 325 -9.15 -23.21 19.56
N LYS A 326 -10.17 -23.34 18.71
CA LYS A 326 -10.09 -24.12 17.46
C LYS A 326 -9.70 -23.29 16.24
N VAL A 327 -9.55 -21.97 16.37
CA VAL A 327 -9.27 -21.05 15.26
C VAL A 327 -7.80 -20.68 15.26
N LYS A 328 -7.06 -21.18 14.28
CA LYS A 328 -5.63 -20.86 14.16
C LYS A 328 -5.36 -19.53 13.44
N LYS A 329 -6.30 -19.10 12.60
CA LYS A 329 -6.20 -17.85 11.83
C LYS A 329 -7.59 -17.33 11.54
N ALA A 330 -7.75 -16.03 11.69
CA ALA A 330 -8.99 -15.31 11.38
C ALA A 330 -8.74 -14.07 10.54
N TYR A 331 -9.73 -13.73 9.69
CA TYR A 331 -9.80 -12.50 8.93
C TYR A 331 -11.07 -11.77 9.36
N VAL A 332 -10.92 -10.76 10.18
CA VAL A 332 -12.04 -9.97 10.68
C VAL A 332 -12.17 -8.70 9.85
N GLN A 333 -13.32 -8.52 9.21
CA GLN A 333 -13.59 -7.35 8.39
C GLN A 333 -14.41 -6.34 9.18
N VAL A 334 -13.84 -5.16 9.38
CA VAL A 334 -14.40 -4.07 10.17
C VAL A 334 -14.74 -2.89 9.26
N GLU A 335 -15.98 -2.43 9.30
CA GLU A 335 -16.44 -1.17 8.72
C GLU A 335 -16.41 -0.10 9.81
N PHE A 336 -15.97 1.10 9.47
CA PHE A 336 -16.04 2.28 10.33
C PHE A 336 -16.12 3.55 9.48
N ILE A 337 -16.43 4.67 10.11
CA ILE A 337 -16.48 5.96 9.45
C ILE A 337 -15.40 6.84 10.06
N VAL A 338 -14.56 7.45 9.22
CA VAL A 338 -13.76 8.59 9.62
C VAL A 338 -14.59 9.84 9.34
N ASP A 339 -14.97 10.54 10.40
CA ASP A 339 -15.83 11.73 10.29
C ASP A 339 -15.05 12.96 9.76
N ALA A 340 -15.74 14.08 9.60
CA ALA A 340 -15.12 15.31 9.09
C ALA A 340 -14.09 15.91 10.04
N ASP A 341 -14.11 15.53 11.32
CA ASP A 341 -13.09 15.91 12.31
C ASP A 341 -11.90 14.95 12.34
N GLY A 342 -11.93 13.89 11.51
CA GLY A 342 -10.92 12.85 11.46
C GLY A 342 -11.07 11.79 12.55
N VAL A 343 -12.18 11.75 13.27
CA VAL A 343 -12.40 10.79 14.35
C VAL A 343 -13.02 9.51 13.79
N PRO A 344 -12.41 8.33 14.03
CA PRO A 344 -13.04 7.06 13.66
C PRO A 344 -14.19 6.72 14.60
N VAL A 345 -15.35 6.43 14.01
CA VAL A 345 -16.62 6.20 14.73
C VAL A 345 -17.47 5.15 14.01
N ASN A 346 -18.58 4.72 14.65
CA ASN A 346 -19.58 3.83 14.04
C ASN A 346 -19.01 2.52 13.53
N PHE A 347 -18.22 1.86 14.35
CA PHE A 347 -17.59 0.58 14.04
C PHE A 347 -18.63 -0.54 13.93
N LYS A 348 -18.43 -1.42 12.94
CA LYS A 348 -19.29 -2.58 12.70
C LYS A 348 -18.45 -3.75 12.15
N ILE A 349 -18.64 -4.94 12.69
CA ILE A 349 -18.09 -6.15 12.11
C ILE A 349 -18.93 -6.58 10.90
N LEU A 350 -18.33 -6.59 9.72
CA LEU A 350 -18.98 -7.08 8.50
C LEU A 350 -18.79 -8.58 8.33
N LYS A 351 -17.58 -9.08 8.68
CA LYS A 351 -17.24 -10.48 8.66
C LYS A 351 -16.37 -10.78 9.87
N GLY A 352 -16.82 -11.66 10.71
CA GLY A 352 -16.15 -12.03 11.97
C GLY A 352 -15.90 -13.52 12.09
N VAL A 353 -15.50 -13.92 13.28
CA VAL A 353 -15.29 -15.31 13.68
C VAL A 353 -16.56 -15.79 14.35
N LYS A 354 -16.98 -17.01 14.05
CA LYS A 354 -18.13 -17.63 14.74
C LYS A 354 -17.75 -17.85 16.22
N ASP A 355 -18.66 -17.50 17.12
CA ASP A 355 -18.48 -17.58 18.57
C ASP A 355 -17.31 -16.71 19.09
N GLY A 356 -17.04 -15.58 18.40
CA GLY A 356 -15.94 -14.65 18.68
C GLY A 356 -16.40 -13.27 19.16
N ASP A 357 -17.48 -13.17 19.92
CA ASP A 357 -18.04 -11.88 20.36
C ASP A 357 -17.03 -11.07 21.20
N ASP A 358 -16.33 -11.72 22.14
CA ASP A 358 -15.28 -11.06 22.93
C ASP A 358 -14.13 -10.54 22.06
N LEU A 359 -13.76 -11.30 21.02
CA LEU A 359 -12.77 -10.88 20.03
C LEU A 359 -13.24 -9.65 19.26
N HIS A 360 -14.51 -9.63 18.85
CA HIS A 360 -15.07 -8.53 18.06
C HIS A 360 -15.17 -7.25 18.89
N ASP A 361 -15.65 -7.33 20.12
CA ASP A 361 -15.79 -6.19 21.03
C ASP A 361 -14.42 -5.60 21.39
N GLU A 362 -13.44 -6.43 21.73
CA GLU A 362 -12.10 -5.95 22.02
C GLU A 362 -11.42 -5.35 20.79
N LEU A 363 -11.59 -5.97 19.61
CA LEU A 363 -11.07 -5.45 18.36
C LEU A 363 -11.60 -4.05 18.07
N ILE A 364 -12.92 -3.83 18.18
CA ILE A 364 -13.53 -2.52 17.99
C ILE A 364 -13.00 -1.55 19.04
N SER A 365 -12.95 -1.93 20.31
CA SER A 365 -12.45 -1.09 21.41
C SER A 365 -11.03 -0.57 21.15
N ARG A 366 -10.14 -1.41 20.61
CA ARG A 366 -8.78 -1.00 20.24
C ARG A 366 -8.76 -0.12 19.00
N MET A 367 -9.56 -0.42 18.00
CA MET A 367 -9.67 0.40 16.80
C MET A 367 -10.26 1.78 17.08
N GLU A 368 -11.12 1.93 18.06
CA GLU A 368 -11.60 3.24 18.52
C GLU A 368 -10.48 4.14 19.07
N ASN A 369 -9.38 3.54 19.53
CA ASN A 369 -8.24 4.25 20.12
C ASN A 369 -7.08 4.47 19.12
N MET A 370 -7.29 4.26 17.83
CA MET A 370 -6.23 4.42 16.81
C MET A 370 -5.89 5.88 16.46
N GLY A 371 -6.39 6.84 17.24
CA GLY A 371 -6.07 8.27 17.11
C GLY A 371 -6.93 9.01 16.10
N THR A 372 -6.66 10.31 15.93
CA THR A 372 -7.38 11.17 14.98
C THR A 372 -6.70 11.11 13.61
N TRP A 373 -7.49 10.83 12.58
CA TRP A 373 -7.06 10.74 11.19
C TRP A 373 -7.09 12.12 10.53
N LYS A 374 -6.36 12.30 9.46
CA LYS A 374 -6.66 13.38 8.52
C LYS A 374 -7.96 12.99 7.79
N PRO A 375 -9.03 13.80 7.84
CA PRO A 375 -10.30 13.43 7.23
C PRO A 375 -10.21 13.38 5.70
N ALA A 376 -11.18 12.70 5.08
CA ALA A 376 -11.37 12.79 3.63
C ALA A 376 -11.70 14.21 3.19
N THR A 377 -11.35 14.57 1.95
CA THR A 377 -11.73 15.86 1.40
C THR A 377 -12.50 15.72 0.08
N LEU A 378 -13.49 16.59 -0.08
CA LEU A 378 -14.24 16.79 -1.31
C LEU A 378 -14.38 18.29 -1.55
N HIS A 379 -13.86 18.80 -2.67
CA HIS A 379 -13.79 20.25 -2.98
C HIS A 379 -13.19 21.06 -1.80
N ASP A 380 -12.03 20.60 -1.30
CA ASP A 380 -11.28 21.17 -0.18
C ASP A 380 -12.03 21.27 1.17
N LYS A 381 -13.19 20.66 1.26
CA LYS A 381 -13.95 20.54 2.51
C LYS A 381 -13.74 19.15 3.11
N ALA A 382 -13.52 19.12 4.42
CA ALA A 382 -13.49 17.88 5.16
C ALA A 382 -14.86 17.20 5.14
N VAL A 383 -14.89 15.91 4.82
CA VAL A 383 -16.11 15.12 4.73
C VAL A 383 -15.95 13.77 5.42
N ALA A 384 -17.07 13.24 5.90
CA ALA A 384 -17.09 11.91 6.49
C ALA A 384 -16.99 10.83 5.39
N LYS A 385 -16.17 9.82 5.60
CA LYS A 385 -15.96 8.72 4.64
C LYS A 385 -16.00 7.37 5.35
N LYS A 386 -16.73 6.45 4.75
CA LYS A 386 -16.78 5.06 5.18
C LYS A 386 -15.48 4.35 4.77
N MET A 387 -14.94 3.58 5.69
CA MET A 387 -13.77 2.74 5.54
C MET A 387 -14.13 1.27 5.82
N VAL A 388 -13.50 0.36 5.13
CA VAL A 388 -13.58 -1.08 5.42
C VAL A 388 -12.17 -1.61 5.50
N GLN A 389 -11.85 -2.29 6.60
CA GLN A 389 -10.52 -2.82 6.83
C GLN A 389 -10.58 -4.28 7.29
N THR A 390 -9.67 -5.10 6.78
CA THR A 390 -9.50 -6.47 7.25
C THR A 390 -8.33 -6.54 8.24
N VAL A 391 -8.58 -7.08 9.42
CA VAL A 391 -7.56 -7.40 10.41
C VAL A 391 -7.30 -8.91 10.36
N THR A 392 -6.03 -9.28 10.15
CA THR A 392 -5.58 -10.67 10.17
C THR A 392 -5.08 -11.01 11.56
N ILE A 393 -5.66 -12.04 12.17
CA ILE A 393 -5.32 -12.50 13.53
C ILE A 393 -4.86 -13.94 13.42
N GLU A 394 -3.68 -14.25 13.96
CA GLU A 394 -3.12 -15.60 13.95
C GLU A 394 -2.82 -16.04 15.39
N ALA A 395 -3.21 -17.28 15.74
CA ALA A 395 -2.85 -17.84 17.02
C ALA A 395 -1.32 -17.94 17.16
N GLU A 396 -0.79 -17.61 18.32
CA GLU A 396 0.63 -17.83 18.61
C GLU A 396 0.95 -19.32 18.41
N GLN A 397 1.94 -19.62 17.57
CA GLN A 397 2.48 -20.97 17.49
C GLN A 397 3.20 -21.24 18.81
N GLN A 398 2.64 -22.11 19.62
CA GLN A 398 3.40 -22.66 20.76
C GLN A 398 4.62 -23.40 20.20
N PRO A 399 5.80 -23.18 20.80
CA PRO A 399 7.06 -23.79 20.36
C PRO A 399 7.07 -25.32 20.47
#